data_1f4411ad1926e7d98b30fe59e81b80d4
#
_entry.id   1f4411ad1926e7d98b30fe59e81b80d4
#
_cell.length_a   1.000
_cell.length_b   1.000
_cell.length_c   1.000
_cell.angle_alpha   90.00
_cell.angle_beta   90.00
_cell.angle_gamma   90.00
#
_symmetry.space_group_name_H-M   'P 1'
#
loop_
_entity.id
_entity.type
_entity.pdbx_description
1 polymer ?
#
loop_
_entity_poly.entity_id
_entity_poly.type
_entity_poly.pdbx_seq_one_letter_code
_entity_poly.pdbx_strand_id
1 'polypeptide(L)'
;MSARGPYDAGRFRDAYDKVVAKWPAGTGAVTVPTPFGETHVLVTGPAGGRPLVLLPGGGAATSASWYAQAAELSRTHRVHAVDLIGAPGRSTPAGDRHPRTVADLGGWLDALLDGLGIGETDLGGHSYGAWIALHHALHAPERVRRLFLLDPTQCFAGFKAAYLLHALPMLLRPTPRRVRAFLGWETGATPLDADWLALQEAAVGFPERRPVTGPRPAPEALRALDVPVLLLLAGNSRTHDPAEVAARARTLLPHVETDLLPGVSHHALPQSAPPGLGRRLGDFLAAPGVPGAPGTAGE
;
A
#
# COMPACT_ATOMS: atom_id res chain seq x y z
N MET A 1 -17.18 -17.94 -20.51
CA MET A 1 -17.20 -18.77 -19.28
C MET A 1 -15.80 -18.68 -18.64
N SER A 2 -15.73 -18.07 -17.45
CA SER A 2 -14.47 -17.77 -16.75
C SER A 2 -13.78 -19.05 -16.28
N ALA A 3 -12.58 -19.30 -16.78
CA ALA A 3 -11.74 -20.44 -16.36
C ALA A 3 -10.92 -20.10 -15.09
N ARG A 4 -11.51 -19.37 -14.14
CA ARG A 4 -10.95 -19.22 -12.79
C ARG A 4 -11.24 -20.51 -12.03
N GLY A 5 -10.22 -21.12 -11.43
CA GLY A 5 -10.45 -22.22 -10.48
C GLY A 5 -11.36 -21.72 -9.33
N PRO A 6 -12.07 -22.63 -8.65
CA PRO A 6 -12.91 -22.24 -7.53
C PRO A 6 -12.05 -21.60 -6.44
N TYR A 7 -12.49 -20.43 -5.92
CA TYR A 7 -11.87 -19.78 -4.77
C TYR A 7 -12.11 -20.64 -3.51
N ASP A 8 -11.05 -20.91 -2.79
CA ASP A 8 -11.10 -21.60 -1.50
C ASP A 8 -10.87 -20.60 -0.35
N ALA A 9 -11.96 -20.20 0.29
CA ALA A 9 -11.94 -19.24 1.38
C ALA A 9 -11.23 -19.76 2.64
N GLY A 10 -11.25 -21.07 2.89
CA GLY A 10 -10.54 -21.71 4.00
C GLY A 10 -9.03 -21.58 3.80
N ARG A 11 -8.55 -22.04 2.65
CA ARG A 11 -7.14 -21.97 2.26
C ARG A 11 -6.61 -20.52 2.28
N PHE A 12 -7.40 -19.56 1.79
CA PHE A 12 -7.02 -18.16 1.82
C PHE A 12 -6.88 -17.65 3.26
N ARG A 13 -7.84 -17.94 4.14
CA ARG A 13 -7.79 -17.54 5.54
C ARG A 13 -6.58 -18.12 6.26
N ASP A 14 -6.31 -19.41 6.07
CA ASP A 14 -5.17 -20.09 6.68
C ASP A 14 -3.84 -19.48 6.21
N ALA A 15 -3.71 -19.16 4.91
CA ALA A 15 -2.52 -18.52 4.36
C ALA A 15 -2.37 -17.07 4.89
N TYR A 16 -3.46 -16.32 4.99
CA TYR A 16 -3.48 -14.99 5.56
C TYR A 16 -3.02 -15.01 7.02
N ASP A 17 -3.56 -15.93 7.83
CA ASP A 17 -3.21 -16.06 9.25
C ASP A 17 -1.74 -16.43 9.48
N LYS A 18 -1.16 -17.26 8.60
CA LYS A 18 0.28 -17.56 8.64
C LYS A 18 1.14 -16.32 8.42
N VAL A 19 0.75 -15.42 7.52
CA VAL A 19 1.48 -14.16 7.32
C VAL A 19 1.27 -13.21 8.51
N VAL A 20 0.04 -13.12 9.04
CA VAL A 20 -0.26 -12.32 10.25
C VAL A 20 0.51 -12.82 11.47
N ALA A 21 0.75 -14.12 11.58
CA ALA A 21 1.55 -14.68 12.68
C ALA A 21 3.01 -14.18 12.72
N LYS A 22 3.49 -13.53 11.64
CA LYS A 22 4.81 -12.88 11.58
C LYS A 22 4.81 -11.44 12.11
N TRP A 23 3.64 -10.90 12.39
CA TRP A 23 3.50 -9.56 12.96
C TRP A 23 3.95 -9.53 14.43
N PRO A 24 4.27 -8.35 14.98
CA PRO A 24 4.61 -8.20 16.40
C PRO A 24 3.56 -8.82 17.33
N ALA A 25 4.02 -9.39 18.45
CA ALA A 25 3.12 -9.85 19.50
C ALA A 25 2.19 -8.72 19.95
N GLY A 26 0.91 -9.05 20.21
CA GLY A 26 -0.10 -8.06 20.58
C GLY A 26 -0.72 -7.31 19.40
N THR A 27 -0.39 -7.69 18.16
CA THR A 27 -1.14 -7.21 16.99
C THR A 27 -2.60 -7.67 17.09
N GLY A 28 -3.52 -6.72 17.06
CA GLY A 28 -4.95 -6.95 17.00
C GLY A 28 -5.53 -6.63 15.64
N ALA A 29 -6.85 -6.80 15.52
CA ALA A 29 -7.59 -6.38 14.35
C ALA A 29 -8.86 -5.63 14.75
N VAL A 30 -9.23 -4.66 13.96
CA VAL A 30 -10.51 -3.96 14.07
C VAL A 30 -11.24 -3.99 12.73
N THR A 31 -12.55 -3.93 12.78
CA THR A 31 -13.39 -3.79 11.60
C THR A 31 -14.11 -2.46 11.69
N VAL A 32 -13.97 -1.64 10.65
CA VAL A 32 -14.52 -0.28 10.60
C VAL A 32 -15.61 -0.23 9.53
N PRO A 33 -16.85 0.12 9.91
CA PRO A 33 -17.91 0.32 8.93
C PRO A 33 -17.66 1.60 8.12
N THR A 34 -17.82 1.49 6.80
CA THR A 34 -17.70 2.59 5.85
C THR A 34 -18.90 2.58 4.90
N PRO A 35 -19.15 3.63 4.11
CA PRO A 35 -20.22 3.65 3.11
C PRO A 35 -20.11 2.52 2.07
N PHE A 36 -18.92 1.93 1.91
CA PHE A 36 -18.65 0.87 0.94
C PHE A 36 -18.63 -0.54 1.54
N GLY A 37 -18.74 -0.67 2.86
CA GLY A 37 -18.75 -1.93 3.59
C GLY A 37 -17.85 -1.91 4.80
N GLU A 38 -17.53 -3.08 5.33
CA GLU A 38 -16.67 -3.23 6.49
C GLU A 38 -15.21 -3.33 6.07
N THR A 39 -14.38 -2.42 6.57
CA THR A 39 -12.94 -2.40 6.30
C THR A 39 -12.19 -3.06 7.45
N HIS A 40 -11.41 -4.10 7.14
CA HIS A 40 -10.54 -4.79 8.08
C HIS A 40 -9.20 -4.07 8.20
N VAL A 41 -8.73 -3.89 9.44
CA VAL A 41 -7.49 -3.19 9.76
C VAL A 41 -6.71 -3.98 10.81
N LEU A 42 -5.47 -4.34 10.51
CA LEU A 42 -4.53 -4.83 11.51
C LEU A 42 -3.95 -3.66 12.28
N VAL A 43 -3.91 -3.77 13.62
CA VAL A 43 -3.48 -2.68 14.50
C VAL A 43 -2.38 -3.17 15.44
N THR A 44 -1.25 -2.46 15.48
CA THR A 44 -0.13 -2.77 16.38
C THR A 44 0.55 -1.48 16.86
N GLY A 45 1.37 -1.59 17.91
CA GLY A 45 2.08 -0.45 18.49
C GLY A 45 1.34 0.21 19.66
N PRO A 46 1.96 1.21 20.33
CA PRO A 46 1.43 1.83 21.53
C PRO A 46 0.11 2.55 21.26
N ALA A 47 -0.85 2.46 22.20
CA ALA A 47 -2.16 3.08 22.06
C ALA A 47 -2.10 4.61 21.88
N GLY A 48 -1.16 5.27 22.55
CA GLY A 48 -0.91 6.70 22.43
C GLY A 48 0.12 7.07 21.34
N GLY A 49 0.57 6.09 20.52
CA GLY A 49 1.46 6.35 19.40
C GLY A 49 0.76 7.14 18.32
N ARG A 50 1.55 7.93 17.55
CA ARG A 50 1.01 8.67 16.41
C ARG A 50 0.40 7.70 15.39
N PRO A 51 -0.79 7.99 14.84
CA PRO A 51 -1.40 7.14 13.84
C PRO A 51 -0.54 7.05 12.57
N LEU A 52 -0.37 5.84 12.07
CA LEU A 52 0.25 5.55 10.77
C LEU A 52 -0.64 4.57 10.01
N VAL A 53 -1.21 5.01 8.92
CA VAL A 53 -2.05 4.17 8.06
C VAL A 53 -1.23 3.62 6.90
N LEU A 54 -1.32 2.31 6.67
CA LEU A 54 -0.57 1.59 5.64
C LEU A 54 -1.51 0.94 4.62
N LEU A 55 -1.35 1.30 3.35
CA LEU A 55 -2.14 0.79 2.23
C LEU A 55 -1.32 -0.22 1.41
N PRO A 56 -1.79 -1.46 1.22
CA PRO A 56 -1.07 -2.49 0.49
C PRO A 56 -1.12 -2.25 -1.02
N GLY A 57 -0.29 -2.98 -1.76
CA GLY A 57 -0.32 -3.01 -3.22
C GLY A 57 -1.60 -3.62 -3.78
N GLY A 58 -1.72 -3.63 -5.10
CA GLY A 58 -2.80 -4.30 -5.79
C GLY A 58 -2.66 -5.82 -5.83
N GLY A 59 -3.67 -6.49 -6.37
CA GLY A 59 -3.74 -7.94 -6.40
C GLY A 59 -3.98 -8.53 -5.01
N ALA A 60 -3.25 -9.57 -4.65
CA ALA A 60 -3.38 -10.25 -3.36
C ALA A 60 -2.47 -9.66 -2.26
N ALA A 61 -1.90 -8.49 -2.46
CA ALA A 61 -1.25 -7.78 -1.36
C ALA A 61 -2.33 -7.31 -0.38
N THR A 62 -2.20 -7.73 0.87
CA THR A 62 -3.13 -7.44 1.96
C THR A 62 -2.43 -6.63 3.05
N SER A 63 -3.18 -6.17 4.04
CA SER A 63 -2.59 -5.57 5.25
C SER A 63 -1.49 -6.44 5.85
N ALA A 64 -1.66 -7.77 5.80
CA ALA A 64 -0.68 -8.72 6.33
C ALA A 64 0.71 -8.59 5.71
N SER A 65 0.83 -8.10 4.46
CA SER A 65 2.11 -7.96 3.75
C SER A 65 3.10 -6.99 4.40
N TRP A 66 2.64 -6.14 5.32
CA TRP A 66 3.49 -5.16 6.01
C TRP A 66 4.28 -5.74 7.19
N TYR A 67 4.25 -7.06 7.42
CA TYR A 67 4.87 -7.71 8.58
C TYR A 67 6.35 -7.36 8.76
N ALA A 68 7.10 -7.22 7.66
CA ALA A 68 8.53 -6.94 7.72
C ALA A 68 8.87 -5.54 8.26
N GLN A 69 7.97 -4.55 8.07
CA GLN A 69 8.13 -3.17 8.57
C GLN A 69 7.36 -2.93 9.86
N ALA A 70 6.33 -3.73 10.13
CA ALA A 70 5.44 -3.52 11.28
C ALA A 70 6.19 -3.48 12.61
N ALA A 71 7.19 -4.35 12.80
CA ALA A 71 7.96 -4.41 14.05
C ALA A 71 8.73 -3.11 14.33
N GLU A 72 9.34 -2.49 13.33
CA GLU A 72 10.08 -1.24 13.51
C GLU A 72 9.12 -0.05 13.64
N LEU A 73 8.16 0.07 12.74
CA LEU A 73 7.21 1.18 12.72
C LEU A 73 6.34 1.22 13.99
N SER A 74 5.96 0.07 14.52
CA SER A 74 5.14 -0.02 15.73
C SER A 74 5.87 0.33 17.04
N ARG A 75 7.18 0.60 16.99
CA ARG A 75 7.92 1.06 18.18
C ARG A 75 7.52 2.49 18.59
N THR A 76 7.13 3.30 17.63
CA THR A 76 6.82 4.72 17.83
C THR A 76 5.44 5.12 17.34
N HIS A 77 4.84 4.34 16.45
CA HIS A 77 3.54 4.64 15.84
C HIS A 77 2.48 3.62 16.21
N ARG A 78 1.24 4.08 16.25
CA ARG A 78 0.07 3.21 16.21
C ARG A 78 -0.20 2.87 14.75
N VAL A 79 0.27 1.71 14.32
CA VAL A 79 0.18 1.26 12.93
C VAL A 79 -1.19 0.67 12.65
N HIS A 80 -1.83 1.12 11.58
CA HIS A 80 -3.11 0.66 11.06
C HIS A 80 -2.91 0.18 9.63
N ALA A 81 -2.70 -1.12 9.42
CA ALA A 81 -2.56 -1.67 8.08
C ALA A 81 -3.92 -2.17 7.56
N VAL A 82 -4.30 -1.70 6.39
CA VAL A 82 -5.66 -1.79 5.86
C VAL A 82 -5.76 -2.86 4.79
N ASP A 83 -6.80 -3.69 4.85
CA ASP A 83 -7.21 -4.48 3.68
C ASP A 83 -8.09 -3.61 2.77
N LEU A 84 -7.72 -3.47 1.51
CA LEU A 84 -8.47 -2.65 0.56
C LEU A 84 -9.86 -3.22 0.33
N ILE A 85 -10.88 -2.35 0.38
CA ILE A 85 -12.26 -2.77 0.16
C ILE A 85 -12.44 -3.30 -1.27
N GLY A 86 -13.02 -4.50 -1.42
CA GLY A 86 -13.25 -5.15 -2.71
C GLY A 86 -12.04 -5.86 -3.31
N ALA A 87 -10.86 -5.81 -2.68
CA ALA A 87 -9.66 -6.59 -3.02
C ALA A 87 -9.55 -7.85 -2.15
N PRO A 88 -8.66 -8.81 -2.50
CA PRO A 88 -8.34 -9.92 -1.60
C PRO A 88 -7.92 -9.42 -0.22
N GLY A 89 -8.53 -9.99 0.82
CA GLY A 89 -8.35 -9.57 2.21
C GLY A 89 -9.53 -10.00 3.07
N ARG A 90 -9.70 -9.33 4.20
CA ARG A 90 -10.78 -9.56 5.16
C ARG A 90 -11.82 -8.42 5.15
N SER A 91 -11.61 -7.37 4.35
CA SER A 91 -12.62 -6.34 4.14
C SER A 91 -13.80 -6.89 3.35
N THR A 92 -15.02 -6.52 3.73
CA THR A 92 -16.27 -7.03 3.15
C THR A 92 -17.08 -5.91 2.51
N PRO A 93 -17.19 -5.87 1.17
CA PRO A 93 -18.04 -4.87 0.50
C PRO A 93 -19.52 -5.00 0.88
N ALA A 94 -20.21 -3.87 1.00
CA ALA A 94 -21.66 -3.84 1.25
C ALA A 94 -22.46 -4.10 -0.03
N GLY A 95 -22.70 -5.37 -0.34
CA GLY A 95 -23.37 -5.79 -1.57
C GLY A 95 -22.57 -5.38 -2.81
N ASP A 96 -23.20 -4.61 -3.70
CA ASP A 96 -22.56 -4.10 -4.91
C ASP A 96 -21.88 -2.74 -4.74
N ARG A 97 -21.91 -2.18 -3.54
CA ARG A 97 -21.24 -0.91 -3.24
C ARG A 97 -19.74 -1.16 -3.07
N HIS A 98 -18.95 -0.57 -3.93
CA HIS A 98 -17.48 -0.54 -3.86
C HIS A 98 -17.00 0.73 -4.55
N PRO A 99 -15.82 1.25 -4.19
CA PRO A 99 -15.25 2.41 -4.88
C PRO A 99 -15.13 2.17 -6.38
N ARG A 100 -15.56 3.13 -7.19
CA ARG A 100 -15.51 3.08 -8.67
C ARG A 100 -14.69 4.22 -9.25
N THR A 101 -14.49 5.27 -8.48
CA THR A 101 -13.76 6.48 -8.85
C THR A 101 -12.67 6.81 -7.82
N VAL A 102 -11.74 7.69 -8.19
CA VAL A 102 -10.73 8.22 -7.26
C VAL A 102 -11.40 8.93 -6.08
N ALA A 103 -12.48 9.67 -6.34
CA ALA A 103 -13.24 10.35 -5.29
C ALA A 103 -13.89 9.36 -4.32
N ASP A 104 -14.41 8.22 -4.83
CA ASP A 104 -14.93 7.17 -3.94
C ASP A 104 -13.84 6.57 -3.03
N LEU A 105 -12.62 6.38 -3.56
CA LEU A 105 -11.48 5.93 -2.74
C LEU A 105 -11.11 6.95 -1.67
N GLY A 106 -11.14 8.25 -2.01
CA GLY A 106 -10.94 9.33 -1.05
C GLY A 106 -11.98 9.27 0.07
N GLY A 107 -13.27 9.29 -0.28
CA GLY A 107 -14.35 9.19 0.69
C GLY A 107 -14.38 7.89 1.50
N TRP A 108 -13.90 6.77 0.93
CA TRP A 108 -13.71 5.52 1.67
C TRP A 108 -12.62 5.68 2.74
N LEU A 109 -11.48 6.29 2.38
CA LEU A 109 -10.36 6.46 3.32
C LEU A 109 -10.71 7.50 4.39
N ASP A 110 -11.42 8.58 4.05
CA ASP A 110 -11.95 9.54 5.03
C ASP A 110 -12.86 8.85 6.05
N ALA A 111 -13.84 8.08 5.58
CA ALA A 111 -14.76 7.35 6.46
C ALA A 111 -14.02 6.32 7.34
N LEU A 112 -12.97 5.70 6.81
CA LEU A 112 -12.11 4.79 7.58
C LEU A 112 -11.36 5.55 8.69
N LEU A 113 -10.75 6.68 8.37
CA LEU A 113 -10.03 7.52 9.35
C LEU A 113 -10.99 8.02 10.44
N ASP A 114 -12.18 8.48 10.07
CA ASP A 114 -13.21 8.93 11.01
C ASP A 114 -13.67 7.79 11.93
N GLY A 115 -13.91 6.60 11.37
CA GLY A 115 -14.29 5.41 12.12
C GLY A 115 -13.20 4.89 13.07
N LEU A 116 -11.93 5.20 12.80
CA LEU A 116 -10.79 4.95 13.68
C LEU A 116 -10.55 6.08 14.70
N GLY A 117 -11.28 7.19 14.61
CA GLY A 117 -11.05 8.39 15.45
C GLY A 117 -9.76 9.13 15.10
N ILE A 118 -9.29 9.04 13.86
CA ILE A 118 -8.03 9.62 13.40
C ILE A 118 -8.34 10.92 12.64
N GLY A 119 -7.98 12.06 13.22
CA GLY A 119 -8.11 13.37 12.55
C GLY A 119 -7.00 13.61 11.53
N GLU A 120 -5.75 13.35 11.92
CA GLU A 120 -4.55 13.46 11.09
C GLU A 120 -3.69 12.20 11.24
N THR A 121 -3.04 11.75 10.18
CA THR A 121 -2.21 10.54 10.18
C THR A 121 -0.92 10.73 9.39
N ASP A 122 0.08 9.92 9.71
CA ASP A 122 1.10 9.57 8.72
C ASP A 122 0.51 8.52 7.78
N LEU A 123 0.75 8.67 6.48
CA LEU A 123 0.17 7.79 5.48
C LEU A 123 1.27 7.13 4.66
N GLY A 124 1.18 5.82 4.50
CA GLY A 124 2.12 5.07 3.68
C GLY A 124 1.42 4.11 2.73
N GLY A 125 2.04 3.87 1.59
CA GLY A 125 1.50 2.91 0.64
C GLY A 125 2.57 2.27 -0.22
N HIS A 126 2.26 1.06 -0.70
CA HIS A 126 3.08 0.35 -1.68
C HIS A 126 2.32 0.24 -3.00
N SER A 127 3.00 0.46 -4.14
CA SER A 127 2.43 0.21 -5.47
C SER A 127 1.09 0.92 -5.67
N TYR A 128 -0.01 0.17 -5.82
CA TYR A 128 -1.37 0.68 -5.94
C TYR A 128 -1.83 1.42 -4.66
N GLY A 129 -1.46 0.90 -3.48
CA GLY A 129 -1.71 1.60 -2.21
C GLY A 129 -0.98 2.93 -2.13
N ALA A 130 0.22 3.05 -2.71
CA ALA A 130 0.93 4.32 -2.82
C ALA A 130 0.21 5.31 -3.76
N TRP A 131 -0.37 4.83 -4.85
CA TRP A 131 -1.22 5.63 -5.72
C TRP A 131 -2.47 6.13 -4.99
N ILE A 132 -3.15 5.28 -4.21
CA ILE A 132 -4.29 5.70 -3.38
C ILE A 132 -3.85 6.74 -2.34
N ALA A 133 -2.74 6.49 -1.64
CA ALA A 133 -2.23 7.38 -0.60
C ALA A 133 -1.88 8.78 -1.17
N LEU A 134 -1.25 8.84 -2.34
CA LEU A 134 -0.94 10.11 -3.01
C LEU A 134 -2.21 10.86 -3.42
N HIS A 135 -3.19 10.16 -4.01
CA HIS A 135 -4.47 10.78 -4.38
C HIS A 135 -5.24 11.28 -3.16
N HIS A 136 -5.18 10.56 -2.04
CA HIS A 136 -5.80 11.01 -0.80
C HIS A 136 -5.09 12.25 -0.23
N ALA A 137 -3.75 12.28 -0.21
CA ALA A 137 -2.99 13.46 0.22
C ALA A 137 -3.25 14.69 -0.67
N LEU A 138 -3.56 14.50 -1.95
CA LEU A 138 -3.98 15.58 -2.86
C LEU A 138 -5.43 16.02 -2.63
N HIS A 139 -6.28 15.14 -2.11
CA HIS A 139 -7.69 15.40 -1.85
C HIS A 139 -7.92 16.06 -0.48
N ALA A 140 -7.25 15.55 0.55
CA ALA A 140 -7.38 15.96 1.95
C ALA A 140 -5.99 16.13 2.59
N PRO A 141 -5.18 17.11 2.14
CA PRO A 141 -3.81 17.30 2.63
C PRO A 141 -3.75 17.56 4.13
N GLU A 142 -4.79 18.19 4.71
CA GLU A 142 -4.92 18.44 6.16
C GLU A 142 -5.07 17.17 7.00
N ARG A 143 -5.41 16.03 6.38
CA ARG A 143 -5.51 14.73 7.03
C ARG A 143 -4.17 13.98 7.02
N VAL A 144 -3.15 14.46 6.30
CA VAL A 144 -1.88 13.77 6.08
C VAL A 144 -0.71 14.59 6.54
N ARG A 145 -0.12 14.23 7.66
CA ARG A 145 1.06 14.90 8.20
C ARG A 145 2.32 14.62 7.38
N ARG A 146 2.53 13.37 7.00
CA ARG A 146 3.65 12.89 6.19
C ARG A 146 3.19 11.75 5.30
N LEU A 147 3.73 11.70 4.11
CA LEU A 147 3.41 10.68 3.12
C LEU A 147 4.67 9.89 2.74
N PHE A 148 4.65 8.56 2.83
CA PHE A 148 5.68 7.77 2.17
C PHE A 148 5.12 6.84 1.11
N LEU A 149 5.86 6.70 0.01
CA LEU A 149 5.48 5.95 -1.17
C LEU A 149 6.55 4.92 -1.47
N LEU A 150 6.19 3.62 -1.35
CA LEU A 150 7.08 2.52 -1.73
C LEU A 150 6.78 2.08 -3.16
N ASP A 151 7.71 2.33 -4.05
CA ASP A 151 7.67 1.97 -5.48
C ASP A 151 6.29 2.22 -6.13
N PRO A 152 5.76 3.48 -6.08
CA PRO A 152 4.40 3.80 -6.48
C PRO A 152 4.17 3.58 -7.97
N THR A 153 3.03 2.97 -8.33
CA THR A 153 2.64 2.78 -9.73
C THR A 153 1.71 3.90 -10.21
N GLN A 154 1.84 4.32 -11.47
CA GLN A 154 0.95 5.31 -12.12
C GLN A 154 0.88 6.68 -11.41
N CYS A 155 1.87 7.01 -10.59
CA CYS A 155 2.00 8.32 -9.96
C CYS A 155 2.84 9.27 -10.82
N PHE A 156 4.05 8.85 -11.17
CA PHE A 156 5.04 9.68 -11.87
C PHE A 156 5.42 9.11 -13.24
N ALA A 157 5.38 7.80 -13.43
CA ALA A 157 5.63 7.12 -14.70
C ALA A 157 4.60 6.02 -14.96
N GLY A 158 4.50 5.56 -16.21
CA GLY A 158 3.67 4.43 -16.60
C GLY A 158 4.38 3.10 -16.37
N PHE A 159 3.65 2.00 -16.60
CA PHE A 159 4.22 0.65 -16.59
C PHE A 159 5.13 0.44 -17.80
N LYS A 160 6.24 -0.31 -17.62
CA LYS A 160 7.03 -0.83 -18.73
C LYS A 160 6.22 -1.85 -19.53
N ALA A 161 6.33 -1.78 -20.87
CA ALA A 161 5.65 -2.73 -21.75
C ALA A 161 6.02 -4.20 -21.43
N ALA A 162 7.29 -4.46 -21.13
CA ALA A 162 7.75 -5.79 -20.72
C ALA A 162 7.04 -6.30 -19.47
N TYR A 163 6.79 -5.43 -18.46
CA TYR A 163 6.04 -5.80 -17.27
C TYR A 163 4.62 -6.22 -17.61
N LEU A 164 3.92 -5.44 -18.42
CA LEU A 164 2.56 -5.75 -18.85
C LEU A 164 2.48 -7.06 -19.64
N LEU A 165 3.44 -7.30 -20.54
CA LEU A 165 3.51 -8.54 -21.32
C LEU A 165 3.71 -9.77 -20.41
N HIS A 166 4.57 -9.69 -19.41
CA HIS A 166 4.79 -10.80 -18.47
C HIS A 166 3.61 -10.99 -17.49
N ALA A 167 2.92 -9.91 -17.12
CA ALA A 167 1.72 -9.98 -16.29
C ALA A 167 0.49 -10.55 -17.05
N LEU A 168 0.43 -10.39 -18.37
CA LEU A 168 -0.74 -10.69 -19.19
C LEU A 168 -1.25 -12.14 -19.02
N PRO A 169 -0.42 -13.21 -19.03
CA PRO A 169 -0.89 -14.58 -18.80
C PRO A 169 -1.58 -14.76 -17.45
N MET A 170 -1.07 -14.10 -16.40
CA MET A 170 -1.65 -14.13 -15.06
C MET A 170 -2.96 -13.34 -15.03
N LEU A 171 -3.01 -12.16 -15.64
CA LEU A 171 -4.19 -11.30 -15.66
C LEU A 171 -5.35 -11.93 -16.45
N LEU A 172 -5.07 -12.56 -17.60
CA LEU A 172 -6.10 -13.19 -18.42
C LEU A 172 -6.66 -14.49 -17.82
N ARG A 173 -5.80 -15.30 -17.22
CA ARG A 173 -6.19 -16.60 -16.63
C ARG A 173 -5.39 -16.83 -15.35
N PRO A 174 -5.77 -16.23 -14.21
CA PRO A 174 -5.05 -16.37 -12.95
C PRO A 174 -5.09 -17.84 -12.50
N THR A 175 -3.90 -18.37 -12.24
CA THR A 175 -3.68 -19.67 -11.59
C THR A 175 -2.51 -19.56 -10.61
N PRO A 176 -2.42 -20.38 -9.56
CA PRO A 176 -1.30 -20.34 -8.62
C PRO A 176 0.07 -20.43 -9.33
N ARG A 177 0.17 -21.32 -10.34
CA ARG A 177 1.40 -21.46 -11.13
C ARG A 177 1.78 -20.19 -11.89
N ARG A 178 0.80 -19.47 -12.46
CA ARG A 178 1.06 -18.21 -13.20
C ARG A 178 1.40 -17.06 -12.27
N VAL A 179 0.75 -16.99 -11.10
CA VAL A 179 1.11 -16.03 -10.05
C VAL A 179 2.56 -16.24 -9.63
N ARG A 180 2.94 -17.48 -9.29
CA ARG A 180 4.33 -17.82 -8.93
C ARG A 180 5.31 -17.51 -10.05
N ALA A 181 5.00 -17.85 -11.29
CA ALA A 181 5.86 -17.58 -12.45
C ALA A 181 6.08 -16.09 -12.68
N PHE A 182 5.01 -15.28 -12.55
CA PHE A 182 5.09 -13.84 -12.69
C PHE A 182 5.91 -13.20 -11.56
N LEU A 183 5.62 -13.57 -10.31
CA LEU A 183 6.36 -13.05 -9.15
C LEU A 183 7.84 -13.47 -9.21
N GLY A 184 8.14 -14.73 -9.54
CA GLY A 184 9.51 -15.20 -9.69
C GLY A 184 10.27 -14.48 -10.82
N TRP A 185 9.59 -14.16 -11.94
CA TRP A 185 10.18 -13.34 -12.99
C TRP A 185 10.46 -11.92 -12.48
N GLU A 186 9.50 -11.29 -11.80
CA GLU A 186 9.64 -9.91 -11.36
C GLU A 186 10.73 -9.76 -10.28
N THR A 187 10.75 -10.67 -9.31
CA THR A 187 11.73 -10.61 -8.21
C THR A 187 13.12 -11.15 -8.59
N GLY A 188 13.23 -11.85 -9.72
CA GLY A 188 14.50 -12.40 -10.17
C GLY A 188 15.08 -13.39 -9.16
N ALA A 189 16.29 -13.12 -8.68
CA ALA A 189 16.97 -13.98 -7.71
C ALA A 189 16.60 -13.68 -6.24
N THR A 190 15.77 -12.66 -5.98
CA THR A 190 15.34 -12.33 -4.62
C THR A 190 14.37 -13.37 -4.11
N PRO A 191 14.66 -14.11 -3.02
CA PRO A 191 13.74 -15.06 -2.46
C PRO A 191 12.46 -14.38 -1.98
N LEU A 192 11.31 -14.97 -2.29
CA LEU A 192 10.03 -14.58 -1.73
C LEU A 192 9.77 -15.39 -0.45
N ASP A 193 9.16 -14.74 0.54
CA ASP A 193 8.67 -15.44 1.72
C ASP A 193 7.64 -16.50 1.33
N ALA A 194 7.81 -17.73 1.82
CA ALA A 194 6.99 -18.86 1.39
C ALA A 194 5.52 -18.73 1.81
N ASP A 195 5.24 -18.19 3.00
CA ASP A 195 3.87 -18.01 3.48
C ASP A 195 3.19 -16.86 2.73
N TRP A 196 3.93 -15.78 2.47
CA TRP A 196 3.43 -14.68 1.64
C TRP A 196 3.12 -15.16 0.21
N LEU A 197 4.00 -15.95 -0.40
CA LEU A 197 3.76 -16.53 -1.73
C LEU A 197 2.55 -17.47 -1.71
N ALA A 198 2.39 -18.27 -0.66
CA ALA A 198 1.21 -19.12 -0.49
C ALA A 198 -0.09 -18.31 -0.39
N LEU A 199 -0.06 -17.15 0.27
CA LEU A 199 -1.18 -16.21 0.32
C LEU A 199 -1.52 -15.65 -1.06
N GLN A 200 -0.49 -15.24 -1.85
CA GLN A 200 -0.71 -14.77 -3.22
C GLN A 200 -1.38 -15.86 -4.10
N GLU A 201 -0.96 -17.11 -3.95
CA GLU A 201 -1.54 -18.24 -4.67
C GLU A 201 -2.94 -18.60 -4.20
N ALA A 202 -3.21 -18.50 -2.89
CA ALA A 202 -4.51 -18.81 -2.30
C ALA A 202 -5.57 -17.75 -2.66
N ALA A 203 -5.17 -16.55 -3.01
CA ALA A 203 -6.07 -15.48 -3.45
C ALA A 203 -6.59 -15.68 -4.89
N VAL A 204 -6.04 -16.63 -5.63
CA VAL A 204 -6.52 -16.91 -6.99
C VAL A 204 -8.00 -17.33 -6.97
N GLY A 205 -8.81 -16.63 -7.77
CA GLY A 205 -10.25 -16.83 -7.83
C GLY A 205 -11.05 -16.06 -6.78
N PHE A 206 -10.40 -15.28 -5.92
CA PHE A 206 -11.08 -14.37 -4.99
C PHE A 206 -12.13 -13.53 -5.74
N PRO A 207 -13.34 -13.35 -5.21
CA PRO A 207 -14.40 -12.58 -5.85
C PRO A 207 -14.14 -11.07 -5.74
N GLU A 208 -12.95 -10.66 -6.23
CA GLU A 208 -12.53 -9.26 -6.19
C GLU A 208 -13.41 -8.36 -7.07
N ARG A 209 -13.57 -7.12 -6.64
CA ARG A 209 -14.17 -6.07 -7.44
C ARG A 209 -13.11 -5.46 -8.36
N ARG A 210 -13.57 -4.90 -9.48
CA ARG A 210 -12.66 -4.22 -10.40
C ARG A 210 -11.95 -3.08 -9.65
N PRO A 211 -10.61 -3.04 -9.61
CA PRO A 211 -9.89 -1.96 -8.95
C PRO A 211 -10.17 -0.63 -9.63
N VAL A 212 -10.21 0.42 -8.84
CA VAL A 212 -10.27 1.79 -9.39
C VAL A 212 -8.98 2.08 -10.10
N THR A 213 -9.10 2.57 -11.32
CA THR A 213 -7.97 3.09 -12.12
C THR A 213 -8.28 4.53 -12.50
N GLY A 214 -7.25 5.35 -12.58
CA GLY A 214 -7.40 6.76 -12.95
C GLY A 214 -6.17 7.27 -13.68
N PRO A 215 -6.21 8.51 -14.17
CA PRO A 215 -5.03 9.16 -14.72
C PRO A 215 -3.96 9.32 -13.63
N ARG A 216 -2.76 9.61 -14.05
CA ARG A 216 -1.73 10.11 -13.14
C ARG A 216 -2.18 11.45 -12.56
N PRO A 217 -1.80 11.77 -11.31
CA PRO A 217 -2.09 13.07 -10.72
C PRO A 217 -1.63 14.22 -11.63
N ALA A 218 -2.43 15.28 -11.69
CA ALA A 218 -2.09 16.45 -12.50
C ALA A 218 -0.82 17.13 -11.96
N PRO A 219 0.08 17.58 -12.84
CA PRO A 219 1.32 18.23 -12.43
C PRO A 219 1.10 19.44 -11.51
N GLU A 220 0.05 20.19 -11.73
CA GLU A 220 -0.33 21.36 -10.94
C GLU A 220 -0.73 20.97 -9.52
N ALA A 221 -1.51 19.90 -9.36
CA ALA A 221 -1.89 19.38 -8.05
C ALA A 221 -0.69 18.86 -7.27
N LEU A 222 0.24 18.16 -7.96
CA LEU A 222 1.49 17.70 -7.32
C LEU A 222 2.37 18.87 -6.85
N ARG A 223 2.49 19.95 -7.63
CA ARG A 223 3.26 21.15 -7.24
C ARG A 223 2.63 21.91 -6.08
N ALA A 224 1.32 21.78 -5.89
CA ALA A 224 0.59 22.42 -4.79
C ALA A 224 0.59 21.58 -3.50
N LEU A 225 1.09 20.35 -3.52
CA LEU A 225 1.10 19.47 -2.36
C LEU A 225 2.20 19.91 -1.37
N ASP A 226 1.79 20.45 -0.23
CA ASP A 226 2.70 20.92 0.82
C ASP A 226 3.05 19.84 1.87
N VAL A 227 2.50 18.64 1.72
CA VAL A 227 2.80 17.49 2.58
C VAL A 227 4.21 16.97 2.29
N PRO A 228 5.08 16.77 3.30
CA PRO A 228 6.37 16.12 3.10
C PRO A 228 6.21 14.70 2.56
N VAL A 229 6.96 14.38 1.51
CA VAL A 229 6.89 13.07 0.84
C VAL A 229 8.24 12.37 0.87
N LEU A 230 8.25 11.10 1.29
CA LEU A 230 9.38 10.20 1.10
C LEU A 230 9.05 9.19 0.01
N LEU A 231 9.82 9.19 -1.06
CA LEU A 231 9.67 8.26 -2.18
C LEU A 231 10.83 7.27 -2.16
N LEU A 232 10.52 5.99 -1.89
CA LEU A 232 11.46 4.90 -1.88
C LEU A 232 11.21 3.98 -3.07
N LEU A 233 12.20 3.82 -3.93
CA LEU A 233 12.09 3.11 -5.19
C LEU A 233 12.89 1.81 -5.17
N ALA A 234 12.28 0.75 -5.67
CA ALA A 234 12.96 -0.53 -5.85
C ALA A 234 13.96 -0.46 -7.00
N GLY A 235 15.26 -0.61 -6.71
CA GLY A 235 16.32 -0.47 -7.71
C GLY A 235 16.26 -1.50 -8.84
N ASN A 236 15.69 -2.67 -8.55
CA ASN A 236 15.48 -3.74 -9.53
C ASN A 236 14.03 -3.80 -10.04
N SER A 237 13.24 -2.74 -9.87
CA SER A 237 11.85 -2.69 -10.33
C SER A 237 11.75 -2.96 -11.83
N ARG A 238 10.94 -3.94 -12.19
CA ARG A 238 10.55 -4.21 -13.57
C ARG A 238 9.26 -3.50 -13.97
N THR A 239 8.59 -2.89 -13.00
CA THR A 239 7.30 -2.24 -13.17
C THR A 239 7.41 -0.94 -13.95
N HIS A 240 8.38 -0.10 -13.59
CA HIS A 240 8.69 1.20 -14.21
C HIS A 240 10.20 1.46 -14.17
N ASP A 241 10.63 2.60 -14.69
CA ASP A 241 12.00 3.07 -14.54
C ASP A 241 12.14 3.88 -13.24
N PRO A 242 12.87 3.40 -12.22
CA PRO A 242 12.98 4.10 -10.95
C PRO A 242 13.72 5.44 -11.08
N ALA A 243 14.66 5.58 -12.00
CA ALA A 243 15.35 6.86 -12.23
C ALA A 243 14.41 7.90 -12.83
N GLU A 244 13.57 7.51 -13.79
CA GLU A 244 12.53 8.38 -14.37
C GLU A 244 11.52 8.80 -13.30
N VAL A 245 11.05 7.86 -12.48
CA VAL A 245 10.10 8.14 -11.39
C VAL A 245 10.70 9.14 -10.41
N ALA A 246 11.94 8.94 -9.95
CA ALA A 246 12.63 9.84 -9.04
C ALA A 246 12.81 11.24 -9.63
N ALA A 247 13.25 11.34 -10.89
CA ALA A 247 13.46 12.62 -11.56
C ALA A 247 12.16 13.42 -11.68
N ARG A 248 11.06 12.75 -12.08
CA ARG A 248 9.75 13.39 -12.19
C ARG A 248 9.18 13.81 -10.84
N ALA A 249 9.32 12.97 -9.81
CA ALA A 249 8.88 13.31 -8.47
C ALA A 249 9.59 14.56 -7.93
N ARG A 250 10.92 14.65 -8.10
CA ARG A 250 11.70 15.84 -7.71
C ARG A 250 11.30 17.12 -8.46
N THR A 251 10.83 16.99 -9.70
CA THR A 251 10.37 18.14 -10.51
C THR A 251 8.97 18.61 -10.10
N LEU A 252 8.14 17.68 -9.59
CA LEU A 252 6.71 17.93 -9.39
C LEU A 252 6.34 18.15 -7.92
N LEU A 253 7.05 17.56 -6.96
CA LEU A 253 6.73 17.68 -5.54
C LEU A 253 7.72 18.65 -4.86
N PRO A 254 7.23 19.69 -4.17
CA PRO A 254 8.10 20.70 -3.52
C PRO A 254 8.90 20.12 -2.35
N HIS A 255 8.34 19.16 -1.60
CA HIS A 255 8.93 18.60 -0.39
C HIS A 255 9.12 17.09 -0.51
N VAL A 256 9.90 16.65 -1.52
CA VAL A 256 10.16 15.22 -1.73
C VAL A 256 11.60 14.85 -1.42
N GLU A 257 11.75 13.82 -0.60
CA GLU A 257 12.99 13.06 -0.43
C GLU A 257 12.87 11.77 -1.26
N THR A 258 13.94 11.39 -1.96
CA THR A 258 13.90 10.19 -2.81
C THR A 258 15.12 9.34 -2.55
N ASP A 259 14.91 8.03 -2.32
CA ASP A 259 15.97 7.05 -2.18
C ASP A 259 15.73 5.84 -3.08
N LEU A 260 16.82 5.24 -3.56
CA LEU A 260 16.81 4.00 -4.32
C LEU A 260 17.22 2.86 -3.40
N LEU A 261 16.42 1.79 -3.36
CA LEU A 261 16.69 0.58 -2.60
C LEU A 261 17.41 -0.43 -3.51
N PRO A 262 18.74 -0.56 -3.43
CA PRO A 262 19.49 -1.43 -4.33
C PRO A 262 19.16 -2.91 -4.07
N GLY A 263 19.13 -3.70 -5.14
CA GLY A 263 18.87 -5.14 -5.04
C GLY A 263 17.43 -5.55 -4.73
N VAL A 264 16.53 -4.60 -4.56
CA VAL A 264 15.11 -4.85 -4.24
C VAL A 264 14.26 -4.70 -5.48
N SER A 265 13.28 -5.58 -5.68
CA SER A 265 12.30 -5.50 -6.74
C SER A 265 10.94 -5.00 -6.23
N HIS A 266 10.05 -4.62 -7.15
CA HIS A 266 8.73 -4.10 -6.82
C HIS A 266 7.93 -5.03 -5.89
N HIS A 267 7.80 -6.30 -6.27
CA HIS A 267 7.01 -7.26 -5.49
C HIS A 267 7.74 -7.83 -4.27
N ALA A 268 9.04 -7.58 -4.11
CA ALA A 268 9.75 -7.90 -2.87
C ALA A 268 9.38 -6.93 -1.74
N LEU A 269 9.01 -5.69 -2.05
CA LEU A 269 8.45 -4.74 -1.10
C LEU A 269 6.95 -5.02 -0.88
N PRO A 270 6.39 -4.77 0.28
CA PRO A 270 6.96 -4.50 1.59
C PRO A 270 7.30 -5.77 2.40
N GLN A 271 7.19 -6.98 1.82
CA GLN A 271 7.43 -8.26 2.50
C GLN A 271 8.91 -8.51 2.87
N SER A 272 9.82 -7.78 2.24
CA SER A 272 11.24 -7.81 2.60
C SER A 272 11.59 -6.61 3.46
N ALA A 273 12.60 -6.77 4.30
CA ALA A 273 13.18 -5.69 5.09
C ALA A 273 14.60 -5.40 4.58
N PRO A 274 14.75 -4.69 3.44
CA PRO A 274 16.10 -4.31 3.01
C PRO A 274 16.81 -3.55 4.12
N PRO A 275 18.13 -3.76 4.31
CA PRO A 275 18.87 -3.10 5.37
C PRO A 275 18.65 -1.58 5.36
N GLY A 276 18.26 -1.03 6.49
CA GLY A 276 18.03 0.40 6.67
C GLY A 276 16.66 0.93 6.26
N LEU A 277 15.78 0.14 5.62
CA LEU A 277 14.44 0.60 5.24
C LEU A 277 13.63 1.07 6.45
N GLY A 278 13.51 0.25 7.49
CA GLY A 278 12.76 0.60 8.69
C GLY A 278 13.29 1.87 9.36
N ARG A 279 14.63 2.01 9.47
CA ARG A 279 15.27 3.22 10.00
C ARG A 279 14.94 4.43 9.14
N ARG A 280 15.09 4.33 7.82
CA ARG A 280 14.82 5.42 6.89
C ARG A 280 13.37 5.92 6.99
N LEU A 281 12.42 4.99 7.09
CA LEU A 281 11.01 5.33 7.35
C LEU A 281 10.84 5.98 8.74
N GLY A 282 11.45 5.41 9.77
CA GLY A 282 11.38 5.95 11.13
C GLY A 282 11.93 7.36 11.24
N ASP A 283 13.12 7.63 10.66
CA ASP A 283 13.75 8.95 10.64
C ASP A 283 12.88 9.99 9.93
N PHE A 284 12.30 9.63 8.78
CA PHE A 284 11.38 10.50 8.04
C PHE A 284 10.12 10.80 8.85
N LEU A 285 9.52 9.80 9.45
CA LEU A 285 8.27 9.96 10.22
C LEU A 285 8.49 10.72 11.53
N ALA A 286 9.69 10.64 12.14
CA ALA A 286 10.06 11.35 13.36
C ALA A 286 10.48 12.80 13.14
N ALA A 287 10.82 13.20 11.90
CA ALA A 287 11.31 14.54 11.63
C ALA A 287 10.30 15.63 12.07
N PRO A 288 10.75 16.81 12.49
CA PRO A 288 9.83 17.93 12.79
C PRO A 288 9.04 18.32 11.56
N GLY A 289 7.85 18.92 11.75
CA GLY A 289 7.02 19.44 10.66
C GLY A 289 7.78 20.49 9.83
N VAL A 290 7.35 20.69 8.57
CA VAL A 290 7.88 21.79 7.75
C VAL A 290 7.50 23.12 8.44
N PRO A 291 8.46 24.03 8.72
CA PRO A 291 8.12 25.33 9.29
C PRO A 291 7.23 26.09 8.31
N GLY A 292 5.99 26.40 8.68
CA GLY A 292 5.06 27.17 7.86
C GLY A 292 3.66 26.61 7.71
N ALA A 293 3.39 25.34 8.07
CA ALA A 293 2.02 24.88 8.19
C ALA A 293 1.33 25.57 9.37
N PRO A 294 0.12 26.14 9.20
CA PRO A 294 -0.60 26.78 10.30
C PRO A 294 -0.94 25.71 11.35
N GLY A 295 -0.11 25.62 12.37
CA GLY A 295 -0.40 24.83 13.55
C GLY A 295 -1.64 25.40 14.21
N THR A 296 -2.65 24.58 14.46
CA THR A 296 -3.70 24.86 15.43
C THR A 296 -3.02 25.06 16.78
N ALA A 297 -2.79 26.33 17.15
CA ALA A 297 -2.48 26.69 18.52
C ALA A 297 -3.67 26.21 19.36
N GLY A 298 -3.43 25.25 20.22
CA GLY A 298 -4.40 24.85 21.22
C GLY A 298 -4.62 25.99 22.20
N GLU A 299 -5.84 26.38 22.37
CA GLU A 299 -6.39 26.92 23.61
C GLU A 299 -7.20 25.84 24.31
#